data_8ef9c97e90d6c789cc6f23073a401035
#
_entry.id   8ef9c97e90d6c789cc6f23073a401035
#
_cell.length_a   1.000
_cell.length_b   1.000
_cell.length_c   1.000
_cell.angle_alpha   90.00
_cell.angle_beta   90.00
_cell.angle_gamma   90.00
#
_symmetry.space_group_name_H-M   'P 1'
#
loop_
_entity.id
_entity.type
_entity.pdbx_description
1 polymer ?
#
loop_
_entity_poly.entity_id
_entity_poly.type
_entity_poly.pdbx_seq_one_letter_code
_entity_poly.pdbx_strand_id
1 'polypeptide(L)'
;MTIFFDGWEGLARIAISAPIIYFAIVLFIRLSGKRSTSQMNNFDWIVTVALGSLVGSGIILKDITVLESLTSIGVLLLLQWALTKTIYHNKHVANLVKAEPVVLASEGVMNRNAMRRERVTESELMAAVRDNGLV
;
A
#
# COMPACT_ATOMS: atom_id res chain seq x y z
N MET A 1 -0.96 37.07 -6.30
CA MET A 1 -0.74 35.63 -6.59
C MET A 1 0.53 35.24 -5.83
N THR A 2 0.40 34.64 -4.64
CA THR A 2 1.51 34.27 -3.76
C THR A 2 1.96 32.84 -4.09
N ILE A 3 2.77 32.70 -5.17
CA ILE A 3 3.23 31.39 -5.65
C ILE A 3 4.29 30.81 -4.71
N PHE A 4 5.14 31.66 -4.11
CA PHE A 4 6.30 31.19 -3.33
C PHE A 4 6.11 31.32 -1.83
N PHE A 5 5.29 32.23 -1.34
CA PHE A 5 5.16 32.53 0.08
C PHE A 5 3.80 33.15 0.40
N ASP A 6 2.99 32.46 1.20
CA ASP A 6 1.65 32.90 1.63
C ASP A 6 1.60 33.30 3.13
N GLY A 7 2.79 33.48 3.75
CA GLY A 7 2.91 33.88 5.15
C GLY A 7 3.56 32.82 6.06
N TRP A 8 4.01 33.31 7.21
CA TRP A 8 4.70 32.47 8.21
C TRP A 8 3.79 31.45 8.87
N GLU A 9 2.49 31.70 8.96
CA GLU A 9 1.51 30.81 9.59
C GLU A 9 1.44 29.43 8.88
N GLY A 10 1.42 29.44 7.54
CA GLY A 10 1.41 28.22 6.75
C GLY A 10 2.67 27.37 6.96
N LEU A 11 3.83 28.02 6.96
CA LEU A 11 5.11 27.34 7.19
C LEU A 11 5.23 26.80 8.62
N ALA A 12 4.84 27.59 9.62
CA ALA A 12 4.84 27.17 11.02
C ALA A 12 3.91 25.96 11.24
N ARG A 13 2.72 25.97 10.63
CA ARG A 13 1.79 24.87 10.67
C ARG A 13 2.40 23.58 10.08
N ILE A 14 3.00 23.66 8.89
CA ILE A 14 3.66 22.52 8.26
C ILE A 14 4.81 22.00 9.15
N ALA A 15 5.64 22.89 9.68
CA ALA A 15 6.77 22.54 10.54
C ALA A 15 6.35 21.83 11.84
N ILE A 16 5.14 22.10 12.33
CA ILE A 16 4.59 21.47 13.55
C ILE A 16 3.82 20.18 13.17
N SER A 17 2.95 20.23 12.15
CA SER A 17 2.10 19.08 11.80
C SER A 17 2.88 17.91 11.20
N ALA A 18 3.90 18.17 10.38
CA ALA A 18 4.66 17.12 9.72
C ALA A 18 5.37 16.18 10.71
N PRO A 19 6.12 16.65 11.72
CA PRO A 19 6.72 15.79 12.73
C PRO A 19 5.68 15.00 13.53
N ILE A 20 4.57 15.64 13.93
CA ILE A 20 3.51 14.99 14.72
C ILE A 20 2.92 13.82 13.92
N ILE A 21 2.52 14.06 12.67
CA ILE A 21 1.95 13.04 11.80
C ILE A 21 2.99 11.93 11.52
N TYR A 22 4.25 12.29 11.27
CA TYR A 22 5.32 11.34 11.03
C TYR A 22 5.52 10.38 12.22
N PHE A 23 5.70 10.91 13.43
CA PHE A 23 5.88 10.07 14.62
C PHE A 23 4.64 9.24 14.94
N ALA A 24 3.45 9.77 14.72
CA ALA A 24 2.21 9.02 14.89
C ALA A 24 2.14 7.82 13.93
N ILE A 25 2.49 8.01 12.65
CA ILE A 25 2.53 6.92 11.67
C ILE A 25 3.56 5.86 12.06
N VAL A 26 4.77 6.27 12.44
CA VAL A 26 5.81 5.34 12.90
C VAL A 26 5.32 4.52 14.10
N LEU A 27 4.64 5.18 15.04
CA LEU A 27 4.05 4.50 16.20
C LEU A 27 2.95 3.52 15.78
N PHE A 28 2.02 3.93 14.92
CA PHE A 28 0.93 3.08 14.43
C PHE A 28 1.46 1.86 13.68
N ILE A 29 2.45 2.04 12.79
CA ILE A 29 3.08 0.92 12.07
C ILE A 29 3.77 -0.03 13.04
N ARG A 30 4.44 0.50 14.06
CA ARG A 30 5.11 -0.31 15.08
C ARG A 30 4.13 -1.11 15.93
N LEU A 31 2.98 -0.54 16.27
CA LEU A 31 1.90 -1.20 17.01
C LEU A 31 1.18 -2.26 16.16
N SER A 32 1.08 -2.03 14.85
CA SER A 32 0.46 -2.99 13.91
C SER A 32 1.26 -4.29 13.72
N GLY A 33 2.49 -4.36 14.28
CA GLY A 33 3.33 -5.54 14.27
C GLY A 33 4.26 -5.64 13.06
N LYS A 34 5.26 -6.53 13.19
CA LYS A 34 6.27 -6.79 12.14
C LYS A 34 5.61 -7.54 10.98
N ARG A 35 5.13 -6.81 9.99
CA ARG A 35 4.80 -7.42 8.71
C ARG A 35 6.08 -7.57 7.89
N SER A 36 6.35 -8.79 7.44
CA SER A 36 7.40 -9.03 6.47
C SER A 36 7.05 -8.29 5.18
N THR A 37 7.87 -7.31 4.81
CA THR A 37 7.74 -6.55 3.57
C THR A 37 7.93 -7.41 2.31
N SER A 38 8.36 -8.66 2.48
CA SER A 38 8.62 -9.59 1.39
C SER A 38 7.36 -10.17 0.71
N GLN A 39 6.18 -9.98 1.28
CA GLN A 39 4.91 -10.43 0.73
C GLN A 39 3.83 -9.34 0.84
N MET A 40 4.06 -8.20 0.20
CA MET A 40 3.03 -7.17 0.08
C MET A 40 1.93 -7.65 -0.86
N ASN A 41 0.71 -7.76 -0.34
CA ASN A 41 -0.47 -8.02 -1.14
C ASN A 41 -0.92 -6.72 -1.85
N ASN A 42 -1.63 -6.84 -2.97
CA ASN A 42 -2.19 -5.70 -3.72
C ASN A 42 -2.99 -4.74 -2.82
N PHE A 43 -3.67 -5.24 -1.79
CA PHE A 43 -4.39 -4.42 -0.81
C PHE A 43 -3.45 -3.61 0.10
N ASP A 44 -2.28 -4.13 0.43
CA ASP A 44 -1.28 -3.39 1.21
C ASP A 44 -0.76 -2.19 0.40
N TRP A 45 -0.63 -2.34 -0.92
CA TRP A 45 -0.29 -1.25 -1.85
C TRP A 45 -1.34 -0.15 -1.86
N ILE A 46 -2.61 -0.51 -2.01
CA ILE A 46 -3.73 0.45 -2.00
C ILE A 46 -3.73 1.25 -0.70
N VAL A 47 -3.60 0.56 0.43
CA VAL A 47 -3.55 1.22 1.75
C VAL A 47 -2.34 2.12 1.89
N THR A 48 -1.17 1.70 1.40
CA THR A 48 0.06 2.52 1.45
C THR A 48 -0.11 3.82 0.65
N VAL A 49 -0.70 3.75 -0.54
CA VAL A 49 -0.99 4.94 -1.37
C VAL A 49 -2.03 5.84 -0.68
N ALA A 50 -3.09 5.26 -0.12
CA ALA A 50 -4.11 6.00 0.61
C ALA A 50 -3.52 6.69 1.87
N LEU A 51 -2.66 6.01 2.63
CA LEU A 51 -1.94 6.59 3.75
C LEU A 51 -1.07 7.77 3.32
N GLY A 52 -0.30 7.63 2.26
CA GLY A 52 0.53 8.72 1.72
C GLY A 52 -0.30 9.95 1.35
N SER A 53 -1.47 9.75 0.74
CA SER A 53 -2.41 10.81 0.41
C SER A 53 -2.97 11.51 1.66
N LEU A 54 -3.41 10.75 2.67
CA LEU A 54 -3.92 11.31 3.93
C LEU A 54 -2.85 12.12 4.69
N VAL A 55 -1.62 11.62 4.69
CA VAL A 55 -0.46 12.30 5.29
C VAL A 55 -0.19 13.63 4.58
N GLY A 56 -0.09 13.60 3.26
CA GLY A 56 0.15 14.80 2.45
C GLY A 56 -0.95 15.84 2.65
N SER A 57 -2.21 15.41 2.62
CA SER A 57 -3.37 16.27 2.86
C SER A 57 -3.35 16.90 4.26
N GLY A 58 -3.08 16.11 5.28
CA GLY A 58 -3.05 16.58 6.68
C GLY A 58 -1.93 17.57 6.98
N ILE A 59 -0.81 17.48 6.24
CA ILE A 59 0.31 18.41 6.38
C ILE A 59 0.04 19.72 5.62
N ILE A 60 -0.48 19.64 4.40
CA ILE A 60 -0.52 20.78 3.46
C ILE A 60 -1.85 21.55 3.54
N LEU A 61 -3.00 20.83 3.62
CA LEU A 61 -4.31 21.47 3.57
C LEU A 61 -4.65 22.22 4.85
N LYS A 62 -5.02 23.50 4.70
CA LYS A 62 -5.35 24.38 5.83
C LYS A 62 -6.68 24.04 6.50
N ASP A 63 -7.59 23.46 5.74
CA ASP A 63 -8.96 23.16 6.18
C ASP A 63 -9.08 21.84 6.95
N ILE A 64 -8.00 21.02 6.97
CA ILE A 64 -7.96 19.75 7.68
C ILE A 64 -7.11 19.91 8.95
N THR A 65 -7.67 19.55 10.08
CA THR A 65 -6.92 19.57 11.34
C THR A 65 -6.00 18.36 11.46
N VAL A 66 -4.92 18.52 12.24
CA VAL A 66 -3.99 17.40 12.52
C VAL A 66 -4.73 16.23 13.17
N LEU A 67 -5.71 16.52 14.03
CA LEU A 67 -6.50 15.49 14.71
C LEU A 67 -7.38 14.69 13.73
N GLU A 68 -8.00 15.35 12.77
CA GLU A 68 -8.79 14.69 11.71
C GLU A 68 -7.90 13.79 10.84
N SER A 69 -6.70 14.26 10.51
CA SER A 69 -5.72 13.48 9.76
C SER A 69 -5.28 12.24 10.53
N LEU A 70 -4.92 12.38 11.80
CA LEU A 70 -4.53 11.27 12.66
C LEU A 70 -5.68 10.27 12.86
N THR A 71 -6.90 10.76 13.01
CA THR A 71 -8.09 9.91 13.14
C THR A 71 -8.31 9.10 11.85
N SER A 72 -8.25 9.74 10.68
CA SER A 72 -8.40 9.09 9.39
C SER A 72 -7.33 8.02 9.14
N ILE A 73 -6.08 8.33 9.45
CA ILE A 73 -4.95 7.38 9.37
C ILE A 73 -5.18 6.21 10.33
N GLY A 74 -5.57 6.48 11.58
CA GLY A 74 -5.84 5.47 12.58
C GLY A 74 -6.97 4.51 12.17
N VAL A 75 -8.07 5.04 11.65
CA VAL A 75 -9.21 4.24 11.15
C VAL A 75 -8.76 3.36 9.97
N LEU A 76 -8.02 3.91 9.00
CA LEU A 76 -7.54 3.15 7.86
C LEU A 76 -6.63 1.99 8.28
N LEU A 77 -5.71 2.24 9.20
CA LEU A 77 -4.81 1.20 9.74
C LEU A 77 -5.56 0.14 10.55
N LEU A 78 -6.60 0.54 11.29
CA LEU A 78 -7.44 -0.38 12.04
C LEU A 78 -8.25 -1.28 11.10
N LEU A 79 -8.82 -0.73 10.02
CA LEU A 79 -9.51 -1.50 8.99
C LEU A 79 -8.55 -2.48 8.30
N GLN A 80 -7.34 -2.04 7.98
CA GLN A 80 -6.30 -2.88 7.40
C GLN A 80 -5.91 -4.03 8.34
N TRP A 81 -5.76 -3.75 9.62
CA TRP A 81 -5.48 -4.78 10.62
C TRP A 81 -6.64 -5.78 10.72
N ALA A 82 -7.88 -5.31 10.78
CA ALA A 82 -9.08 -6.15 10.84
C ALA A 82 -9.21 -7.04 9.60
N LEU A 83 -8.99 -6.48 8.40
CA LEU A 83 -9.00 -7.23 7.13
C LEU A 83 -7.96 -8.34 7.16
N THR A 84 -6.73 -8.02 7.56
CA THR A 84 -5.64 -8.99 7.65
C THR A 84 -5.93 -10.10 8.63
N LYS A 85 -6.47 -9.77 9.79
CA LYS A 85 -6.86 -10.75 10.81
C LYS A 85 -7.95 -11.68 10.28
N THR A 86 -8.92 -11.14 9.52
CA THR A 86 -10.00 -11.90 8.90
C THR A 86 -9.47 -12.84 7.82
N ILE A 87 -8.55 -12.38 6.96
CA ILE A 87 -7.89 -13.21 5.94
C ILE A 87 -7.14 -14.38 6.59
N TYR A 88 -6.47 -14.13 7.72
CA TYR A 88 -5.73 -15.18 8.42
C TYR A 88 -6.64 -16.26 9.03
N HIS A 89 -7.82 -15.89 9.51
CA HIS A 89 -8.76 -16.83 10.15
C HIS A 89 -9.73 -17.49 9.19
N ASN A 90 -9.96 -16.93 8.00
CA ASN A 90 -11.00 -17.40 7.08
C ASN A 90 -10.44 -17.65 5.68
N LYS A 91 -10.31 -18.93 5.30
CA LYS A 91 -9.81 -19.34 3.97
C LYS A 91 -10.67 -18.82 2.81
N HIS A 92 -11.99 -18.67 3.00
CA HIS A 92 -12.86 -18.13 1.95
C HIS A 92 -12.54 -16.65 1.66
N VAL A 93 -12.30 -15.85 2.70
CA VAL A 93 -11.88 -14.45 2.55
C VAL A 93 -10.46 -14.38 1.96
N ALA A 94 -9.57 -15.28 2.37
CA ALA A 94 -8.23 -15.36 1.83
C ALA A 94 -8.24 -15.59 0.30
N ASN A 95 -9.08 -16.49 -0.20
CA ASN A 95 -9.19 -16.81 -1.62
C ASN A 95 -9.82 -15.66 -2.44
N LEU A 96 -10.71 -14.87 -1.83
CA LEU A 96 -11.26 -13.67 -2.48
C LEU A 96 -10.26 -12.51 -2.57
N VAL A 97 -9.37 -12.42 -1.59
CA VAL A 97 -8.42 -11.30 -1.45
C VAL A 97 -7.05 -11.61 -2.06
N LYS A 98 -6.61 -12.87 -1.99
CA LYS A 98 -5.36 -13.32 -2.60
C LYS A 98 -5.65 -13.95 -3.94
N ALA A 99 -5.06 -13.41 -5.01
CA ALA A 99 -5.01 -14.11 -6.28
C ALA A 99 -4.26 -15.43 -6.08
N GLU A 100 -4.87 -16.53 -6.47
CA GLU A 100 -4.16 -17.84 -6.48
C GLU A 100 -3.05 -17.80 -7.53
N PRO A 101 -1.83 -18.23 -7.19
CA PRO A 101 -0.76 -18.30 -8.16
C PRO A 101 -1.14 -19.32 -9.25
N VAL A 102 -1.14 -18.85 -10.49
CA VAL A 102 -1.43 -19.69 -11.66
C VAL A 102 -0.12 -20.09 -12.33
N VAL A 103 0.06 -21.37 -12.61
CA VAL A 103 1.24 -21.87 -13.31
C VAL A 103 1.12 -21.47 -14.79
N LEU A 104 1.96 -20.52 -15.21
CA LEU A 104 2.02 -20.03 -16.59
C LEU A 104 2.95 -20.84 -17.49
N ALA A 105 3.98 -21.47 -16.90
CA ALA A 105 4.88 -22.38 -17.58
C ALA A 105 5.32 -23.50 -16.63
N SER A 106 5.46 -24.71 -17.11
CA SER A 106 5.97 -25.86 -16.37
C SER A 106 6.81 -26.71 -17.31
N GLU A 107 7.99 -27.14 -16.85
CA GLU A 107 8.91 -28.03 -17.61
C GLU A 107 9.23 -27.53 -19.04
N GLY A 108 9.39 -26.21 -19.20
CA GLY A 108 9.66 -25.57 -20.48
C GLY A 108 8.45 -25.39 -21.40
N VAL A 109 7.26 -25.85 -21.01
CA VAL A 109 6.03 -25.71 -21.78
C VAL A 109 5.18 -24.55 -21.25
N MET A 110 4.81 -23.61 -22.13
CA MET A 110 3.95 -22.47 -21.80
C MET A 110 2.48 -22.87 -21.80
N ASN A 111 1.76 -22.55 -20.72
CA ASN A 111 0.33 -22.73 -20.64
C ASN A 111 -0.40 -21.51 -21.25
N ARG A 112 -0.62 -21.54 -22.56
CA ARG A 112 -1.25 -20.42 -23.31
C ARG A 112 -2.67 -20.10 -22.84
N ASN A 113 -3.41 -21.07 -22.31
CA ASN A 113 -4.75 -20.83 -21.78
C ASN A 113 -4.70 -20.05 -20.46
N ALA A 114 -3.78 -20.42 -19.56
CA ALA A 114 -3.52 -19.67 -18.34
C ALA A 114 -3.02 -18.25 -18.64
N MET A 115 -2.08 -18.10 -19.57
CA MET A 115 -1.55 -16.80 -19.99
C MET A 115 -2.64 -15.86 -20.51
N ARG A 116 -3.56 -16.37 -21.34
CA ARG A 116 -4.70 -15.58 -21.84
C ARG A 116 -5.65 -15.14 -20.73
N ARG A 117 -5.90 -16.04 -19.78
CA ARG A 117 -6.80 -15.77 -18.66
C ARG A 117 -6.23 -14.72 -17.70
N GLU A 118 -4.92 -14.80 -17.44
CA GLU A 118 -4.18 -13.86 -16.60
C GLU A 118 -3.70 -12.61 -17.37
N ARG A 119 -3.96 -12.53 -18.69
CA ARG A 119 -3.55 -11.43 -19.58
C ARG A 119 -2.04 -11.18 -19.58
N VAL A 120 -1.26 -12.25 -19.48
CA VAL A 120 0.20 -12.21 -19.54
C VAL A 120 0.65 -12.55 -20.95
N THR A 121 1.51 -11.72 -21.53
CA THR A 121 2.10 -11.94 -22.85
C THR A 121 3.32 -12.85 -22.75
N GLU A 122 3.68 -13.47 -23.88
CA GLU A 122 4.87 -14.33 -23.96
C GLU A 122 6.16 -13.55 -23.66
N SER A 123 6.22 -12.28 -24.09
CA SER A 123 7.35 -11.39 -23.81
C SER A 123 7.50 -11.06 -22.32
N GLU A 124 6.40 -10.85 -21.61
CA GLU A 124 6.41 -10.62 -20.16
C GLU A 124 6.84 -11.87 -19.39
N LEU A 125 6.35 -13.04 -19.80
CA LEU A 125 6.78 -14.31 -19.21
C LEU A 125 8.28 -14.55 -19.43
N MET A 126 8.79 -14.32 -20.64
CA MET A 126 10.21 -14.49 -20.95
C MET A 126 11.09 -13.47 -20.23
N ALA A 127 10.61 -12.23 -20.04
CA ALA A 127 11.31 -11.24 -19.23
C ALA A 127 11.42 -11.70 -17.77
N ALA A 128 10.32 -12.18 -17.17
CA ALA A 128 10.32 -12.68 -15.80
C ALA A 128 11.23 -13.91 -15.61
N VAL A 129 11.28 -14.82 -16.58
CA VAL A 129 12.18 -15.99 -16.57
C VAL A 129 13.63 -15.55 -16.61
N ARG A 130 13.97 -14.57 -17.45
CA ARG A 130 15.32 -14.01 -17.57
C ARG A 130 15.76 -13.27 -16.29
N ASP A 131 14.88 -12.46 -15.71
CA ASP A 131 15.16 -11.71 -14.48
C ASP A 131 15.44 -12.63 -13.28
N ASN A 132 14.88 -13.85 -13.30
CA ASN A 132 15.12 -14.86 -12.28
C ASN A 132 16.25 -15.85 -12.63
N GLY A 133 16.99 -15.60 -13.71
CA GLY A 133 18.14 -16.42 -14.09
C GLY A 133 17.81 -17.86 -14.48
N LEU A 134 16.60 -18.10 -14.97
CA LEU A 134 16.10 -19.44 -15.36
C LEU A 134 16.31 -19.75 -16.86
N VAL A 135 17.20 -19.03 -17.52
CA VAL A 135 17.63 -19.28 -18.92
C VAL A 135 19.09 -19.62 -18.94
#